data_cfc9ffadd9be58a577ca19394253c802
#
_entry.id   cfc9ffadd9be58a577ca19394253c802
#
_cell.length_a   1.000
_cell.length_b   1.000
_cell.length_c   1.000
_cell.angle_alpha   90.00
_cell.angle_beta   90.00
_cell.angle_gamma   90.00
#
_symmetry.space_group_name_H-M   'P 1'
#
loop_
_entity.id
_entity.type
_entity.pdbx_description
1 polymer ?
#
loop_
_entity_poly.entity_id
_entity_poly.type
_entity_poly.pdbx_seq_one_letter_code
_entity_poly.pdbx_strand_id
1 'polypeptide(L)'
;WREHQIPVVGTPGTIDNDLYGTDVTIGFDTAVNTALSAIDKIRDTADSHDRLFIVEVMGRNSGHIASFVGLACGAEEVFTPEINTTVDKAVEKILDAQKKGKKSSIIVSAEGQKPGRAYD
;
A
#
# COMPACT_ATOMS: atom_id res chain seq x y z
N TRP A 1 21.93 -21.41 -17.85
CA TRP A 1 23.36 -21.05 -18.04
C TRP A 1 24.29 -22.22 -17.82
N ARG A 2 24.15 -22.96 -16.71
CA ARG A 2 25.08 -24.05 -16.35
C ARG A 2 25.11 -25.21 -17.36
N GLU A 3 23.97 -25.52 -17.98
CA GLU A 3 23.87 -26.63 -18.93
C GLU A 3 24.32 -26.24 -20.35
N HIS A 4 24.09 -25.00 -20.76
CA HIS A 4 24.31 -24.57 -22.14
C HIS A 4 25.38 -23.48 -22.29
N GLN A 5 25.97 -23.02 -21.19
CA GLN A 5 26.98 -21.94 -21.13
C GLN A 5 26.59 -20.65 -21.87
N ILE A 6 25.27 -20.37 -21.90
CA ILE A 6 24.73 -19.16 -22.51
C ILE A 6 24.86 -18.02 -21.52
N PRO A 7 25.53 -16.89 -21.86
CA PRO A 7 25.56 -15.71 -20.99
C PRO A 7 24.15 -15.17 -20.81
N VAL A 8 23.70 -15.02 -19.54
CA VAL A 8 22.39 -14.46 -19.20
C VAL A 8 22.54 -13.39 -18.13
N VAL A 9 21.75 -12.34 -18.24
CA VAL A 9 21.65 -11.29 -17.25
C VAL A 9 20.19 -11.21 -16.82
N GLY A 10 19.93 -11.32 -15.51
CA GLY A 10 18.62 -11.14 -14.94
C GLY A 10 18.39 -9.69 -14.54
N THR A 11 17.16 -9.20 -14.73
CA THR A 11 16.73 -7.89 -14.26
C THR A 11 15.59 -8.05 -13.24
N PRO A 12 15.53 -7.22 -12.18
CA PRO A 12 14.53 -7.35 -11.10
C PRO A 12 13.17 -6.77 -11.52
N GLY A 13 12.47 -7.43 -12.45
CA GLY A 13 11.18 -6.98 -13.00
C GLY A 13 10.00 -7.45 -12.17
N THR A 14 9.59 -6.67 -11.17
CA THR A 14 8.37 -6.84 -10.37
C THR A 14 8.00 -5.52 -9.69
N ILE A 15 6.71 -5.30 -9.45
CA ILE A 15 6.25 -4.11 -8.72
C ILE A 15 6.36 -4.28 -7.19
N ASP A 16 6.51 -5.50 -6.68
CA ASP A 16 6.37 -5.83 -5.26
C ASP A 16 7.56 -5.36 -4.40
N ASN A 17 8.69 -5.06 -5.02
CA ASN A 17 9.97 -4.68 -4.38
C ASN A 17 10.45 -5.68 -3.34
N ASP A 18 10.21 -6.97 -3.58
CA ASP A 18 10.47 -8.08 -2.65
C ASP A 18 11.66 -8.97 -3.06
N LEU A 19 12.52 -8.50 -3.98
CA LEU A 19 13.70 -9.23 -4.44
C LEU A 19 14.95 -8.83 -3.66
N TYR A 20 15.63 -9.83 -3.11
CA TYR A 20 16.92 -9.63 -2.47
C TYR A 20 18.01 -9.26 -3.50
N GLY A 21 18.88 -8.31 -3.13
CA GLY A 21 20.04 -7.92 -3.94
C GLY A 21 19.80 -6.73 -4.86
N THR A 22 18.66 -6.06 -4.74
CA THR A 22 18.38 -4.78 -5.38
C THR A 22 17.72 -3.83 -4.38
N ASP A 23 17.98 -2.55 -4.49
CA ASP A 23 17.33 -1.52 -3.64
C ASP A 23 15.91 -1.25 -4.12
N VAL A 24 15.69 -1.25 -5.44
CA VAL A 24 14.40 -1.00 -6.06
C VAL A 24 14.21 -1.92 -7.26
N THR A 25 13.03 -2.51 -7.37
CA THR A 25 12.65 -3.33 -8.53
C THR A 25 12.07 -2.48 -9.64
N ILE A 26 12.21 -2.99 -10.89
CA ILE A 26 11.67 -2.32 -12.08
C ILE A 26 10.14 -2.40 -12.05
N GLY A 27 9.50 -1.24 -11.97
CA GLY A 27 8.05 -1.11 -11.91
C GLY A 27 7.49 -0.69 -10.55
N PHE A 28 8.27 -0.82 -9.46
CA PHE A 28 7.82 -0.44 -8.12
C PHE A 28 7.42 1.03 -8.03
N ASP A 29 8.30 1.94 -8.44
CA ASP A 29 8.03 3.38 -8.43
C ASP A 29 6.80 3.75 -9.28
N THR A 30 6.66 3.15 -10.45
CA THR A 30 5.47 3.33 -11.29
C THR A 30 4.20 2.87 -10.60
N ALA A 31 4.22 1.73 -9.91
CA ALA A 31 3.07 1.21 -9.18
C ALA A 31 2.68 2.15 -8.02
N VAL A 32 3.65 2.64 -7.25
CA VAL A 32 3.42 3.61 -6.18
C VAL A 32 2.79 4.89 -6.72
N ASN A 33 3.34 5.47 -7.78
CA ASN A 33 2.81 6.70 -8.39
C ASN A 33 1.41 6.51 -8.97
N THR A 34 1.12 5.35 -9.56
CA THR A 34 -0.21 5.02 -10.07
C THR A 34 -1.23 4.96 -8.93
N ALA A 35 -0.89 4.30 -7.83
CA ALA A 35 -1.75 4.21 -6.66
C ALA A 35 -1.99 5.60 -6.03
N LEU A 36 -0.96 6.42 -5.90
CA LEU A 36 -1.07 7.79 -5.38
C LEU A 36 -2.01 8.64 -6.25
N SER A 37 -1.84 8.60 -7.58
CA SER A 37 -2.71 9.33 -8.50
C SER A 37 -4.18 8.89 -8.40
N ALA A 38 -4.45 7.62 -8.12
CA ALA A 38 -5.80 7.13 -7.90
C ALA A 38 -6.37 7.60 -6.55
N ILE A 39 -5.56 7.57 -5.49
CA ILE A 39 -5.96 8.00 -4.14
C ILE A 39 -6.24 9.49 -4.09
N ASP A 40 -5.48 10.33 -4.79
CA ASP A 40 -5.74 11.77 -4.88
C ASP A 40 -7.13 12.06 -5.46
N LYS A 41 -7.54 11.33 -6.48
CA LYS A 41 -8.90 11.46 -7.06
C LYS A 41 -10.00 10.98 -6.10
N ILE A 42 -9.71 9.94 -5.31
CA ILE A 42 -10.62 9.44 -4.27
C ILE A 42 -10.75 10.48 -3.16
N ARG A 43 -9.66 11.14 -2.78
CA ARG A 43 -9.62 12.16 -1.72
C ARG A 43 -10.54 13.33 -2.04
N ASP A 44 -10.50 13.84 -3.25
CA ASP A 44 -11.40 14.93 -3.68
C ASP A 44 -12.88 14.57 -3.48
N THR A 45 -13.22 13.29 -3.71
CA THR A 45 -14.58 12.77 -3.48
C THR A 45 -14.86 12.55 -1.99
N ALA A 46 -13.88 12.04 -1.25
CA ALA A 46 -14.01 11.73 0.17
C ALA A 46 -14.29 12.99 1.01
N ASP A 47 -13.58 14.08 0.74
CA ASP A 47 -13.71 15.35 1.48
C ASP A 47 -15.10 15.97 1.33
N SER A 48 -15.81 15.64 0.25
CA SER A 48 -17.18 16.13 0.01
C SER A 48 -18.27 15.37 0.77
N HIS A 49 -17.98 14.18 1.33
CA HIS A 49 -19.01 13.26 1.82
C HIS A 49 -18.73 12.64 3.20
N ASP A 50 -17.75 13.11 3.94
CA ASP A 50 -17.36 12.58 5.27
C ASP A 50 -17.21 11.03 5.27
N ARG A 51 -16.44 10.47 4.30
CA ARG A 51 -16.35 9.04 4.10
C ARG A 51 -14.98 8.47 4.50
N LEU A 52 -15.02 7.22 4.96
CA LEU A 52 -13.85 6.37 5.10
C LEU A 52 -13.66 5.58 3.80
N PHE A 53 -12.45 5.61 3.24
CA PHE A 53 -12.05 4.78 2.12
C PHE A 53 -10.97 3.80 2.56
N ILE A 54 -11.14 2.54 2.20
CA ILE A 54 -10.13 1.50 2.33
C ILE A 54 -9.63 1.18 0.92
N VAL A 55 -8.35 1.41 0.68
CA VAL A 55 -7.71 1.21 -0.61
C VAL A 55 -6.79 0.01 -0.51
N GLU A 56 -7.11 -1.06 -1.20
CA GLU A 56 -6.23 -2.22 -1.32
C GLU A 56 -5.26 -2.01 -2.47
N VAL A 57 -3.98 -2.27 -2.22
CA VAL A 57 -2.90 -2.21 -3.21
C VAL A 57 -2.23 -3.56 -3.35
N MET A 58 -1.70 -3.82 -4.54
CA MET A 58 -0.91 -5.01 -4.81
C MET A 58 0.38 -5.02 -3.99
N GLY A 59 1.11 -6.10 -4.06
CA GLY A 59 2.39 -6.30 -3.37
C GLY A 59 2.57 -7.76 -2.95
N ARG A 60 1.63 -8.64 -3.27
CA ARG A 60 1.62 -10.07 -2.94
C ARG A 60 1.80 -10.27 -1.42
N ASN A 61 2.98 -10.74 -0.98
CA ASN A 61 3.30 -10.94 0.43
C ASN A 61 4.16 -9.80 1.02
N SER A 62 4.29 -8.70 0.29
CA SER A 62 5.12 -7.54 0.65
C SER A 62 4.24 -6.31 0.87
N GLY A 63 4.50 -5.58 1.94
CA GLY A 63 3.84 -4.33 2.27
C GLY A 63 4.54 -3.08 1.70
N HIS A 64 5.53 -3.22 0.82
CA HIS A 64 6.30 -2.07 0.34
C HIS A 64 5.44 -1.04 -0.37
N ILE A 65 4.59 -1.45 -1.34
CA ILE A 65 3.70 -0.53 -2.06
C ILE A 65 2.76 0.15 -1.06
N ALA A 66 2.09 -0.63 -0.19
CA ALA A 66 1.17 -0.08 0.79
C ALA A 66 1.82 0.93 1.72
N SER A 67 3.05 0.65 2.19
CA SER A 67 3.79 1.52 3.11
C SER A 67 4.16 2.84 2.45
N PHE A 68 4.71 2.80 1.23
CA PHE A 68 5.09 4.01 0.49
C PHE A 68 3.86 4.85 0.12
N VAL A 69 2.82 4.21 -0.39
CA VAL A 69 1.56 4.87 -0.76
C VAL A 69 0.88 5.47 0.47
N GLY A 70 0.77 4.71 1.56
CA GLY A 70 0.14 5.17 2.79
C GLY A 70 0.85 6.35 3.43
N LEU A 71 2.19 6.33 3.45
CA LEU A 71 2.99 7.46 3.94
C LEU A 71 2.82 8.68 3.05
N ALA A 72 2.93 8.53 1.75
CA ALA A 72 2.89 9.65 0.80
C ALA A 72 1.50 10.28 0.70
N CYS A 73 0.43 9.48 0.78
CA CYS A 73 -0.94 10.01 0.79
C CYS A 73 -1.42 10.48 2.17
N GLY A 74 -0.67 10.26 3.25
CA GLY A 74 -1.07 10.61 4.61
C GLY A 74 -2.28 9.80 5.08
N ALA A 75 -2.26 8.48 4.84
CA ALA A 75 -3.28 7.56 5.36
C ALA A 75 -3.28 7.52 6.88
N GLU A 76 -4.44 7.33 7.51
CA GLU A 76 -4.58 7.17 8.96
C GLU A 76 -3.92 5.89 9.46
N GLU A 77 -4.03 4.83 8.64
CA GLU A 77 -3.41 3.55 8.95
C GLU A 77 -2.99 2.82 7.68
N VAL A 78 -1.96 1.98 7.81
CA VAL A 78 -1.48 1.11 6.74
C VAL A 78 -1.43 -0.32 7.25
N PHE A 79 -2.14 -1.22 6.59
CA PHE A 79 -2.08 -2.65 6.88
C PHE A 79 -1.09 -3.33 5.95
N THR A 80 -0.09 -3.98 6.53
CA THR A 80 0.95 -4.72 5.79
C THR A 80 1.13 -6.13 6.34
N PRO A 81 1.56 -7.10 5.52
CA PRO A 81 1.77 -8.48 5.98
C PRO A 81 2.84 -8.60 7.07
N GLU A 82 3.81 -7.68 7.09
CA GLU A 82 4.95 -7.69 8.01
C GLU A 82 4.59 -7.17 9.41
N ILE A 83 3.55 -6.34 9.52
CA ILE A 83 3.17 -5.69 10.77
C ILE A 83 1.76 -6.10 11.15
N ASN A 84 1.64 -6.76 12.30
CA ASN A 84 0.33 -7.15 12.81
C ASN A 84 -0.39 -5.94 13.44
N THR A 85 -1.08 -5.18 12.60
CA THR A 85 -1.93 -4.07 13.04
C THR A 85 -3.36 -4.57 13.24
N THR A 86 -3.96 -4.29 14.39
CA THR A 86 -5.34 -4.67 14.68
C THR A 86 -6.33 -3.62 14.16
N VAL A 87 -7.53 -4.07 13.81
CA VAL A 87 -8.64 -3.19 13.38
C VAL A 87 -8.97 -2.16 14.48
N ASP A 88 -8.92 -2.56 15.75
CA ASP A 88 -9.20 -1.67 16.87
C ASP A 88 -8.27 -0.44 16.89
N LYS A 89 -6.98 -0.64 16.62
CA LYS A 89 -6.01 0.47 16.52
C LYS A 89 -6.32 1.41 15.35
N ALA A 90 -6.76 0.86 14.22
CA ALA A 90 -7.14 1.66 13.07
C ALA A 90 -8.39 2.50 13.39
N VAL A 91 -9.39 1.90 14.04
CA VAL A 91 -10.60 2.60 14.50
C VAL A 91 -10.26 3.73 15.46
N GLU A 92 -9.38 3.49 16.45
CA GLU A 92 -8.93 4.51 17.39
C GLU A 92 -8.30 5.71 16.67
N LYS A 93 -7.40 5.47 15.71
CA LYS A 93 -6.76 6.53 14.92
C LYS A 93 -7.76 7.33 14.07
N ILE A 94 -8.73 6.66 13.46
CA ILE A 94 -9.80 7.32 12.70
C ILE A 94 -10.61 8.23 13.61
N LEU A 95 -11.04 7.74 14.76
CA LEU A 95 -11.81 8.52 15.74
C LEU A 95 -11.03 9.73 16.24
N ASP A 96 -9.75 9.59 16.47
CA ASP A 96 -8.88 10.70 16.86
C ASP A 96 -8.69 11.73 15.73
N ALA A 97 -8.59 11.29 14.48
CA ALA A 97 -8.54 12.18 13.33
C ALA A 97 -9.85 12.98 13.19
N GLN A 98 -11.00 12.32 13.36
CA GLN A 98 -12.32 12.98 13.34
C GLN A 98 -12.47 14.01 14.47
N LYS A 99 -12.04 13.70 15.70
CA LYS A 99 -12.03 14.66 16.82
C LYS A 99 -11.20 15.92 16.53
N LYS A 100 -10.14 15.77 15.71
CA LYS A 100 -9.29 16.88 15.24
C LYS A 100 -9.88 17.64 14.04
N GLY A 101 -11.10 17.30 13.62
CA GLY A 101 -11.83 17.97 12.54
C GLY A 101 -11.54 17.43 11.14
N LYS A 102 -10.88 16.26 11.02
CA LYS A 102 -10.68 15.61 9.72
C LYS A 102 -12.01 15.00 9.25
N LYS A 103 -12.46 15.37 8.06
CA LYS A 103 -13.75 14.94 7.51
C LYS A 103 -13.68 13.61 6.76
N SER A 104 -12.55 13.33 6.13
CA SER A 104 -12.33 12.09 5.39
C SER A 104 -11.17 11.31 5.96
N SER A 105 -11.24 9.99 5.86
CA SER A 105 -10.18 9.08 6.29
C SER A 105 -9.84 8.08 5.19
N ILE A 106 -8.55 7.81 5.03
CA ILE A 106 -8.05 6.83 4.06
C ILE A 106 -7.21 5.80 4.81
N ILE A 107 -7.51 4.53 4.59
CA ILE A 107 -6.70 3.40 5.03
C ILE A 107 -6.11 2.75 3.77
N VAL A 108 -4.84 2.39 3.81
CA VAL A 108 -4.20 1.61 2.75
C VAL A 108 -3.93 0.21 3.26
N SER A 109 -4.33 -0.79 2.50
CA SER A 109 -4.13 -2.21 2.83
C SER A 109 -3.33 -2.91 1.74
N ALA A 110 -2.31 -3.66 2.12
CA ALA A 110 -1.64 -4.58 1.21
C ALA A 110 -2.49 -5.86 1.02
N GLU A 111 -2.58 -6.37 -0.20
CA GLU A 111 -3.36 -7.58 -0.54
C GLU A 111 -2.93 -8.83 0.25
N GLY A 112 -1.69 -8.88 0.72
CA GLY A 112 -1.13 -10.01 1.48
C GLY A 112 -1.48 -10.02 2.97
N GLN A 113 -2.15 -8.99 3.47
CA GLN A 113 -2.55 -8.89 4.87
C GLN A 113 -3.55 -9.99 5.25
N LYS A 114 -3.33 -10.66 6.41
CA LYS A 114 -4.22 -11.70 6.97
C LYS A 114 -4.51 -11.43 8.45
N PRO A 115 -5.75 -11.53 8.93
CA PRO A 115 -7.00 -11.34 8.20
C PRO A 115 -7.16 -9.88 7.85
N GLY A 116 -7.75 -9.54 6.73
CA GLY A 116 -8.05 -8.15 6.48
C GLY A 116 -7.76 -7.68 5.07
N ARG A 117 -8.17 -8.44 4.08
CA ARG A 117 -8.42 -7.86 2.77
C ARG A 117 -9.51 -6.82 2.92
N ALA A 118 -9.49 -5.80 2.07
CA ALA A 118 -10.43 -4.68 2.16
C ALA A 118 -11.92 -5.10 2.12
N TYR A 119 -12.22 -6.34 1.75
CA TYR A 119 -13.57 -6.89 1.62
C TYR A 119 -13.93 -7.98 2.67
N ASP A 120 -13.00 -8.32 3.58
CA ASP A 120 -13.24 -9.24 4.71
C ASP A 120 -13.71 -8.45 5.96
#